data_5c87f8e236cdd83d5567e8743dcb59e9
#
_entry.id   5c87f8e236cdd83d5567e8743dcb59e9
#
_cell.length_a   1.000
_cell.length_b   1.000
_cell.length_c   1.000
_cell.angle_alpha   90.00
_cell.angle_beta   90.00
_cell.angle_gamma   90.00
#
_symmetry.space_group_name_H-M   'P 1'
#
loop_
_entity.id
_entity.type
_entity.pdbx_description
1 polymer ?
#
loop_
_entity_poly.entity_id
_entity_poly.type
_entity_poly.pdbx_seq_one_letter_code
_entity_poly.pdbx_strand_id
1 'polypeptide(L)'
;FGGCSFCALTFHQGRILQTRSHESILAEAKEMIKEPDFKGYIHDVGGPTANFRHLACDKQAVYGACKGRTCAAPEPCENLNTNHDDYIALLRKLRKLKGVKKVFVRSGLRYDYVLADNNKDFVRELCEFHVSGQLKVAPEHVSKRVTNMMGKAGKEEFLTFKSWFEEANKKLGKKQYLVPYFMSSHPGCALEDAIELAEFLRDH
;
A
#
# COMPACT_ATOMS: atom_id res chain seq x y z
N PHE A 1 9.70 -4.62 -8.01
CA PHE A 1 8.62 -5.05 -7.13
C PHE A 1 7.28 -4.68 -7.74
N GLY A 2 6.79 -3.46 -7.61
CA GLY A 2 5.73 -2.97 -8.47
C GLY A 2 6.19 -2.86 -9.92
N GLY A 3 5.30 -2.57 -10.82
CA GLY A 3 5.62 -2.47 -12.24
C GLY A 3 4.40 -2.02 -13.04
N CYS A 4 3.59 -1.13 -12.40
CA CYS A 4 2.41 -0.61 -13.06
C CYS A 4 2.82 0.13 -14.34
N SER A 5 2.20 -0.21 -15.46
CA SER A 5 2.61 0.23 -16.80
C SER A 5 2.52 1.74 -17.02
N PHE A 6 1.68 2.42 -16.25
CA PHE A 6 1.45 3.86 -16.31
C PHE A 6 2.32 4.66 -15.33
N CYS A 7 3.05 3.99 -14.43
CA CYS A 7 3.72 4.67 -13.32
C CYS A 7 5.09 5.22 -13.72
N ALA A 8 5.25 6.54 -13.73
CA ALA A 8 6.51 7.19 -14.02
C ALA A 8 7.65 6.76 -13.08
N LEU A 9 7.34 6.41 -11.83
CA LEU A 9 8.35 5.91 -10.87
C LEU A 9 9.04 4.64 -11.35
N THR A 10 8.30 3.75 -12.01
CA THR A 10 8.88 2.53 -12.58
C THR A 10 9.95 2.85 -13.63
N PHE A 11 9.72 3.89 -14.45
CA PHE A 11 10.65 4.32 -15.48
C PHE A 11 11.84 5.10 -14.94
N HIS A 12 11.61 5.99 -13.94
CA HIS A 12 12.65 6.86 -13.39
C HIS A 12 13.47 6.19 -12.28
N GLN A 13 12.83 5.44 -11.40
CA GLN A 13 13.46 4.85 -10.20
C GLN A 13 13.71 3.35 -10.33
N GLY A 14 13.12 2.72 -11.36
CA GLY A 14 13.19 1.28 -11.53
C GLY A 14 12.26 0.52 -10.58
N ARG A 15 12.49 -0.80 -10.48
CA ARG A 15 11.62 -1.73 -9.74
C ARG A 15 12.28 -2.34 -8.50
N ILE A 16 13.47 -1.89 -8.16
CA ILE A 16 14.18 -2.32 -6.95
C ILE A 16 13.90 -1.30 -5.86
N LEU A 17 13.43 -1.79 -4.74
CA LEU A 17 13.09 -0.95 -3.60
C LEU A 17 14.36 -0.47 -2.89
N GLN A 18 14.39 0.82 -2.58
CA GLN A 18 15.37 1.44 -1.71
C GLN A 18 14.66 1.88 -0.42
N THR A 19 15.13 1.40 0.72
CA THR A 19 14.53 1.73 2.03
C THR A 19 15.58 2.25 2.98
N ARG A 20 15.16 3.17 3.85
CA ARG A 20 15.96 3.65 4.96
C ARG A 20 15.87 2.69 6.14
N SER A 21 16.93 2.60 6.92
CA SER A 21 16.92 1.82 8.17
C SER A 21 15.98 2.43 9.21
N HIS A 22 15.55 1.64 10.18
CA HIS A 22 14.75 2.12 11.31
C HIS A 22 15.48 3.22 12.08
N GLU A 23 16.78 3.07 12.30
CA GLU A 23 17.62 4.04 13.02
C GLU A 23 17.61 5.39 12.33
N SER A 24 17.76 5.42 11.00
CA SER A 24 17.71 6.63 10.19
C SER A 24 16.36 7.34 10.30
N ILE A 25 15.25 6.59 10.20
CA ILE A 25 13.89 7.15 10.29
C ILE A 25 13.59 7.63 11.71
N LEU A 26 14.02 6.89 12.74
CA LEU A 26 13.85 7.29 14.13
C LEU A 26 14.67 8.52 14.49
N ALA A 27 15.87 8.67 13.91
CA ALA A 27 16.69 9.87 14.09
C ALA A 27 15.98 11.10 13.52
N GLU A 28 15.45 11.02 12.31
CA GLU A 28 14.66 12.10 11.70
C GLU A 28 13.42 12.43 12.53
N ALA A 29 12.67 11.44 12.98
CA ALA A 29 11.52 11.67 13.83
C ALA A 29 11.87 12.38 15.14
N LYS A 30 13.03 12.09 15.74
CA LYS A 30 13.53 12.78 16.93
C LYS A 30 13.89 14.25 16.66
N GLU A 31 14.41 14.56 15.47
CA GLU A 31 14.64 15.97 15.08
C GLU A 31 13.31 16.69 14.86
N MET A 32 12.34 16.07 14.17
CA MET A 32 10.99 16.64 13.99
C MET A 32 10.31 16.97 15.33
N ILE A 33 10.51 16.13 16.36
CA ILE A 33 9.91 16.33 17.70
C ILE A 33 10.45 17.60 18.38
N LYS A 34 11.66 18.04 18.05
CA LYS A 34 12.28 19.25 18.61
C LYS A 34 11.72 20.53 18.03
N GLU A 35 11.08 20.46 16.86
CA GLU A 35 10.52 21.63 16.19
C GLU A 35 9.41 22.28 17.04
N PRO A 36 9.40 23.62 17.20
CA PRO A 36 8.41 24.32 18.03
C PRO A 36 6.97 24.08 17.58
N ASP A 37 6.75 23.84 16.29
CA ASP A 37 5.45 23.63 15.68
C ASP A 37 4.98 22.18 15.72
N PHE A 38 5.80 21.26 16.21
CA PHE A 38 5.41 19.84 16.25
C PHE A 38 4.31 19.60 17.27
N LYS A 39 3.14 19.18 16.83
CA LYS A 39 1.95 18.93 17.67
C LYS A 39 1.83 17.46 18.12
N GLY A 40 2.82 16.63 17.85
CA GLY A 40 2.83 15.19 18.19
C GLY A 40 2.28 14.28 17.11
N TYR A 41 2.09 14.76 15.91
CA TYR A 41 1.51 13.99 14.82
C TYR A 41 2.53 13.75 13.70
N ILE A 42 2.86 12.49 13.45
CA ILE A 42 3.56 12.07 12.24
C ILE A 42 2.47 11.72 11.22
N HIS A 43 2.33 12.56 10.21
CA HIS A 43 1.19 12.52 9.30
C HIS A 43 1.27 11.41 8.28
N ASP A 44 2.46 10.94 7.94
CA ASP A 44 2.64 9.83 7.02
C ASP A 44 3.98 9.12 7.26
N VAL A 45 3.94 7.80 7.32
CA VAL A 45 5.13 6.94 7.31
C VAL A 45 5.01 6.03 6.11
N GLY A 46 5.42 6.52 4.97
CA GLY A 46 5.21 5.82 3.73
C GLY A 46 6.11 6.30 2.60
N GLY A 47 5.62 6.14 1.41
CA GLY A 47 6.27 6.47 0.17
C GLY A 47 5.30 6.24 -0.98
N PRO A 48 5.77 6.09 -2.22
CA PRO A 48 4.89 5.78 -3.36
C PRO A 48 4.01 4.55 -3.16
N THR A 49 4.49 3.59 -2.35
CA THR A 49 3.72 2.46 -1.82
C THR A 49 4.14 2.24 -0.37
N ALA A 50 3.26 2.56 0.56
CA ALA A 50 3.59 2.65 1.98
C ALA A 50 4.12 1.33 2.58
N ASN A 51 3.55 0.21 2.18
CA ASN A 51 3.87 -1.10 2.73
C ASN A 51 5.02 -1.85 2.01
N PHE A 52 5.73 -1.19 1.10
CA PHE A 52 6.95 -1.76 0.53
C PHE A 52 8.16 -1.38 1.39
N ARG A 53 8.70 -2.34 2.14
CA ARG A 53 9.78 -2.11 3.11
C ARG A 53 11.05 -2.92 2.89
N HIS A 54 11.03 -3.93 2.04
CA HIS A 54 12.17 -4.81 1.75
C HIS A 54 12.16 -5.25 0.29
N LEU A 55 13.24 -5.86 -0.15
CA LEU A 55 13.31 -6.44 -1.49
C LEU A 55 12.20 -7.47 -1.68
N ALA A 56 11.70 -7.60 -2.90
CA ALA A 56 10.62 -8.53 -3.20
C ALA A 56 11.02 -10.00 -2.96
N CYS A 57 12.29 -10.33 -3.15
CA CYS A 57 12.84 -11.66 -2.92
C CYS A 57 14.38 -11.61 -2.91
N ASP A 58 15.02 -12.66 -2.45
CA ASP A 58 16.49 -12.77 -2.38
C ASP A 58 17.16 -12.67 -3.76
N LYS A 59 16.50 -13.12 -4.82
CA LYS A 59 17.02 -12.97 -6.19
C LYS A 59 17.22 -11.53 -6.61
N GLN A 60 16.41 -10.60 -6.10
CA GLN A 60 16.56 -9.19 -6.42
C GLN A 60 17.87 -8.58 -5.91
N ALA A 61 18.38 -9.07 -4.79
CA ALA A 61 19.66 -8.60 -4.24
C ALA A 61 20.83 -8.93 -5.16
N VAL A 62 20.76 -10.03 -5.89
CA VAL A 62 21.87 -10.55 -6.71
C VAL A 62 21.68 -10.22 -8.21
N TYR A 63 20.48 -10.43 -8.73
CA TYR A 63 20.21 -10.37 -10.18
C TYR A 63 19.35 -9.18 -10.60
N GLY A 64 18.92 -8.35 -9.64
CA GLY A 64 18.03 -7.24 -9.93
C GLY A 64 16.58 -7.66 -10.18
N ALA A 65 15.81 -6.75 -10.79
CA ALA A 65 14.40 -7.00 -11.10
C ALA A 65 14.25 -7.95 -12.29
N CYS A 66 13.33 -8.91 -12.19
CA CYS A 66 13.03 -9.85 -13.27
C CYS A 66 12.59 -9.12 -14.55
N LYS A 67 13.10 -9.54 -15.69
CA LYS A 67 12.63 -9.09 -17.00
C LYS A 67 11.29 -9.75 -17.31
N GLY A 68 10.34 -9.00 -17.86
CA GLY A 68 9.06 -9.54 -18.35
C GLY A 68 8.07 -10.02 -17.26
N ARG A 69 8.35 -9.83 -15.97
CA ARG A 69 7.45 -10.20 -14.88
C ARG A 69 7.43 -9.13 -13.78
N THR A 70 6.24 -8.86 -13.21
CA THR A 70 6.07 -8.12 -11.97
C THR A 70 5.91 -9.09 -10.79
N CYS A 71 6.11 -8.61 -9.55
CA CYS A 71 6.14 -9.49 -8.38
C CYS A 71 4.77 -9.72 -7.77
N ALA A 72 3.86 -8.74 -7.88
CA ALA A 72 2.58 -8.74 -7.16
C ALA A 72 1.36 -8.94 -8.08
N ALA A 73 1.48 -8.69 -9.37
CA ALA A 73 0.35 -8.76 -10.31
C ALA A 73 0.81 -9.35 -11.66
N PRO A 74 -0.10 -9.98 -12.44
CA PRO A 74 -1.50 -10.24 -12.14
C PRO A 74 -1.72 -11.22 -10.98
N GLU A 75 -0.74 -12.06 -10.69
CA GLU A 75 -0.71 -12.99 -9.57
C GLU A 75 0.61 -12.84 -8.80
N PRO A 76 0.58 -12.96 -7.45
CA PRO A 76 1.78 -12.91 -6.64
C PRO A 76 2.80 -13.97 -7.09
N CYS A 77 4.06 -13.54 -7.18
CA CYS A 77 5.16 -14.47 -7.44
C CYS A 77 5.38 -15.38 -6.23
N GLU A 78 5.55 -16.67 -6.45
CA GLU A 78 5.81 -17.65 -5.38
C GLU A 78 7.02 -17.31 -4.50
N ASN A 79 8.00 -16.58 -5.04
CA ASN A 79 9.18 -16.12 -4.30
C ASN A 79 8.99 -14.73 -3.67
N LEU A 80 7.79 -14.15 -3.75
CA LEU A 80 7.53 -12.84 -3.18
C LEU A 80 7.54 -12.92 -1.65
N ASN A 81 8.42 -12.16 -1.02
CA ASN A 81 8.37 -11.95 0.40
C ASN A 81 7.21 -11.00 0.72
N THR A 82 6.17 -11.50 1.37
CA THR A 82 4.93 -10.77 1.66
C THR A 82 4.84 -10.26 3.10
N ASN A 83 5.88 -10.47 3.89
CA ASN A 83 5.89 -10.15 5.32
C ASN A 83 5.84 -8.63 5.58
N HIS A 84 4.96 -8.19 6.48
CA HIS A 84 4.81 -6.81 6.91
C HIS A 84 5.41 -6.51 8.30
N ASP A 85 6.08 -7.47 8.94
CA ASP A 85 6.58 -7.34 10.32
C ASP A 85 7.57 -6.18 10.48
N ASP A 86 8.46 -5.96 9.50
CA ASP A 86 9.39 -4.83 9.51
C ASP A 86 8.65 -3.49 9.54
N TYR A 87 7.60 -3.35 8.74
CA TYR A 87 6.81 -2.13 8.70
C TYR A 87 6.03 -1.91 9.99
N ILE A 88 5.40 -2.94 10.52
CA ILE A 88 4.72 -2.91 11.83
C ILE A 88 5.72 -2.52 12.93
N ALA A 89 6.91 -3.12 12.94
CA ALA A 89 7.93 -2.82 13.93
C ALA A 89 8.39 -1.36 13.86
N LEU A 90 8.55 -0.80 12.66
CA LEU A 90 8.88 0.62 12.47
C LEU A 90 7.77 1.53 13.03
N LEU A 91 6.52 1.26 12.65
CA LEU A 91 5.37 2.05 13.10
C LEU A 91 5.22 2.03 14.62
N ARG A 92 5.44 0.87 15.25
CA ARG A 92 5.43 0.70 16.71
C ARG A 92 6.58 1.46 17.39
N LYS A 93 7.79 1.45 16.81
CA LYS A 93 8.94 2.22 17.33
C LYS A 93 8.66 3.71 17.28
N LEU A 94 8.15 4.23 16.17
CA LEU A 94 7.79 5.64 16.03
C LEU A 94 6.71 6.06 17.03
N ARG A 95 5.68 5.24 17.24
CA ARG A 95 4.59 5.50 18.19
C ARG A 95 5.06 5.55 19.64
N LYS A 96 6.19 4.88 19.98
CA LYS A 96 6.77 4.87 21.32
C LYS A 96 7.67 6.07 21.62
N LEU A 97 7.98 6.90 20.63
CA LEU A 97 8.82 8.08 20.87
C LEU A 97 8.10 9.08 21.77
N LYS A 98 8.81 9.55 22.81
CA LYS A 98 8.29 10.61 23.69
C LYS A 98 8.03 11.87 22.87
N GLY A 99 6.82 12.42 22.98
CA GLY A 99 6.38 13.57 22.18
C GLY A 99 5.51 13.19 20.97
N VAL A 100 5.51 11.94 20.53
CA VAL A 100 4.63 11.46 19.47
C VAL A 100 3.29 11.00 20.07
N LYS A 101 2.19 11.56 19.59
CA LYS A 101 0.82 11.22 19.96
C LYS A 101 0.19 10.22 19.00
N LYS A 102 0.43 10.41 17.69
CA LYS A 102 -0.11 9.58 16.63
C LYS A 102 0.87 9.46 15.47
N VAL A 103 0.86 8.31 14.85
CA VAL A 103 1.62 8.00 13.64
C VAL A 103 0.63 7.48 12.61
N PHE A 104 0.50 8.17 11.49
CA PHE A 104 -0.44 7.82 10.45
C PHE A 104 0.25 7.27 9.21
N VAL A 105 -0.51 6.49 8.44
CA VAL A 105 -0.19 6.04 7.09
C VAL A 105 -1.24 6.63 6.17
N ARG A 106 -0.82 7.58 5.34
CA ARG A 106 -1.66 8.29 4.35
C ARG A 106 -1.29 7.98 2.91
N SER A 107 -0.07 7.54 2.70
CA SER A 107 0.39 7.02 1.41
C SER A 107 -0.40 5.79 1.02
N GLY A 108 -0.59 5.58 -0.29
CA GLY A 108 -1.34 4.44 -0.80
C GLY A 108 -0.73 3.09 -0.40
N LEU A 109 -1.60 2.14 -0.08
CA LEU A 109 -1.21 0.75 0.19
C LEU A 109 -1.39 -0.12 -1.06
N ARG A 110 -0.46 -1.05 -1.24
CA ARG A 110 -0.63 -2.19 -2.15
C ARG A 110 -1.43 -3.27 -1.43
N TYR A 111 -2.73 -3.27 -1.60
CA TYR A 111 -3.64 -4.19 -0.89
C TYR A 111 -3.51 -5.64 -1.37
N ASP A 112 -3.19 -5.89 -2.63
CA ASP A 112 -2.87 -7.22 -3.15
C ASP A 112 -1.64 -7.83 -2.46
N TYR A 113 -0.64 -7.00 -2.15
CA TYR A 113 0.52 -7.42 -1.36
C TYR A 113 0.14 -7.70 0.10
N VAL A 114 -0.79 -6.95 0.68
CA VAL A 114 -1.34 -7.24 2.03
C VAL A 114 -2.11 -8.55 2.04
N LEU A 115 -2.90 -8.82 1.00
CA LEU A 115 -3.66 -10.08 0.89
C LEU A 115 -2.76 -11.30 0.73
N ALA A 116 -1.58 -11.12 0.13
CA ALA A 116 -0.60 -12.19 -0.02
C ALA A 116 0.15 -12.51 1.28
N ASP A 117 0.07 -11.64 2.30
CA ASP A 117 0.58 -11.92 3.65
C ASP A 117 -0.42 -12.81 4.39
N ASN A 118 0.04 -13.93 4.90
CA ASN A 118 -0.79 -14.83 5.71
C ASN A 118 -1.17 -14.23 7.08
N ASN A 119 -0.51 -13.14 7.49
CA ASN A 119 -0.73 -12.48 8.77
C ASN A 119 -1.71 -11.30 8.63
N LYS A 120 -2.96 -11.50 9.05
CA LYS A 120 -3.99 -10.44 9.08
C LYS A 120 -3.76 -9.36 10.14
N ASP A 121 -2.79 -9.53 11.03
CA ASP A 121 -2.51 -8.57 12.10
C ASP A 121 -2.10 -7.20 11.56
N PHE A 122 -1.51 -7.13 10.36
CA PHE A 122 -1.17 -5.86 9.72
C PHE A 122 -2.40 -4.98 9.51
N VAL A 123 -3.50 -5.51 8.96
CA VAL A 123 -4.73 -4.74 8.74
C VAL A 123 -5.34 -4.27 10.06
N ARG A 124 -5.34 -5.14 11.08
CA ARG A 124 -5.82 -4.79 12.43
C ARG A 124 -4.98 -3.68 13.05
N GLU A 125 -3.65 -3.81 13.07
CA GLU A 125 -2.72 -2.80 13.61
C GLU A 125 -2.88 -1.47 12.89
N LEU A 126 -2.99 -1.51 11.56
CA LEU A 126 -3.20 -0.33 10.73
C LEU A 126 -4.49 0.41 11.11
N CYS A 127 -5.63 -0.30 11.16
CA CYS A 127 -6.92 0.27 11.55
C CYS A 127 -6.91 0.78 12.99
N GLU A 128 -6.26 0.05 13.91
CA GLU A 128 -6.25 0.40 15.32
C GLU A 128 -5.46 1.68 15.61
N PHE A 129 -4.32 1.87 14.95
CA PHE A 129 -3.37 2.89 15.35
C PHE A 129 -2.98 3.90 14.27
N HIS A 130 -3.11 3.56 12.98
CA HIS A 130 -2.42 4.28 11.91
C HIS A 130 -3.34 4.88 10.84
N VAL A 131 -4.64 4.59 10.88
CA VAL A 131 -5.63 5.23 10.00
C VAL A 131 -6.32 6.36 10.74
N SER A 132 -6.27 7.58 10.16
CA SER A 132 -6.84 8.80 10.75
C SER A 132 -8.34 9.00 10.46
N GLY A 133 -9.01 8.00 9.87
CA GLY A 133 -10.40 8.06 9.42
C GLY A 133 -10.56 7.63 7.95
N GLN A 134 -9.53 7.81 7.15
CA GLN A 134 -9.51 7.40 5.75
C GLN A 134 -8.21 6.69 5.41
N LEU A 135 -8.32 5.60 4.65
CA LEU A 135 -7.20 4.87 4.08
C LEU A 135 -7.29 4.92 2.56
N LYS A 136 -6.23 5.40 1.92
CA LYS A 136 -6.14 5.47 0.46
C LYS A 136 -5.64 4.15 -0.11
N VAL A 137 -6.31 3.67 -1.13
CA VAL A 137 -5.92 2.51 -1.94
C VAL A 137 -6.12 2.81 -3.41
N ALA A 138 -5.38 2.18 -4.28
CA ALA A 138 -5.41 2.46 -5.70
C ALA A 138 -5.72 1.19 -6.52
N PRO A 139 -6.98 0.76 -6.60
CA PRO A 139 -7.38 -0.32 -7.53
C PRO A 139 -7.18 0.08 -9.00
N GLU A 140 -7.25 1.36 -9.32
CA GLU A 140 -7.10 1.98 -10.63
C GLU A 140 -8.25 1.68 -11.60
N HIS A 141 -8.67 0.42 -11.70
CA HIS A 141 -9.79 -0.03 -12.53
C HIS A 141 -10.41 -1.31 -11.98
N VAL A 142 -11.57 -1.71 -12.49
CA VAL A 142 -12.27 -2.95 -12.11
C VAL A 142 -12.28 -3.99 -13.22
N SER A 143 -12.22 -3.57 -14.48
CA SER A 143 -12.12 -4.48 -15.62
C SER A 143 -10.81 -5.27 -15.55
N LYS A 144 -10.90 -6.60 -15.57
CA LYS A 144 -9.74 -7.50 -15.54
C LYS A 144 -8.80 -7.26 -16.72
N ARG A 145 -9.35 -6.93 -17.88
CA ARG A 145 -8.59 -6.61 -19.08
C ARG A 145 -7.70 -5.38 -18.85
N VAL A 146 -8.26 -4.34 -18.26
CA VAL A 146 -7.54 -3.08 -18.01
C VAL A 146 -6.52 -3.24 -16.89
N THR A 147 -6.91 -3.87 -15.76
CA THR A 147 -5.98 -4.10 -14.64
C THR A 147 -4.80 -4.99 -15.03
N ASN A 148 -5.01 -5.98 -15.90
CA ASN A 148 -3.91 -6.78 -16.45
C ASN A 148 -2.93 -5.94 -17.28
N MET A 149 -3.42 -5.04 -18.14
CA MET A 149 -2.57 -4.11 -18.90
C MET A 149 -1.81 -3.13 -17.99
N MET A 150 -2.45 -2.72 -16.89
CA MET A 150 -1.83 -1.86 -15.89
C MET A 150 -0.78 -2.58 -15.02
N GLY A 151 -0.80 -3.91 -14.94
CA GLY A 151 -0.01 -4.68 -13.99
C GLY A 151 -0.51 -4.51 -12.55
N LYS A 152 -1.84 -4.48 -12.38
CA LYS A 152 -2.55 -4.32 -11.10
C LYS A 152 -3.38 -5.55 -10.77
N ALA A 153 -3.70 -5.71 -9.49
CA ALA A 153 -4.68 -6.69 -9.04
C ALA A 153 -6.09 -6.35 -9.54
N GLY A 154 -6.94 -7.34 -9.63
CA GLY A 154 -8.30 -7.20 -10.11
C GLY A 154 -9.30 -6.70 -9.06
N LYS A 155 -10.56 -6.71 -9.47
CA LYS A 155 -11.71 -6.31 -8.65
C LYS A 155 -11.88 -7.19 -7.40
N GLU A 156 -11.66 -8.50 -7.54
CA GLU A 156 -11.88 -9.46 -6.45
C GLU A 156 -10.92 -9.24 -5.28
N GLU A 157 -9.65 -8.94 -5.57
CA GLU A 157 -8.66 -8.61 -4.54
C GLU A 157 -9.04 -7.32 -3.83
N PHE A 158 -9.54 -6.32 -4.55
CA PHE A 158 -10.00 -5.07 -3.93
C PHE A 158 -11.19 -5.31 -3.00
N LEU A 159 -12.20 -6.07 -3.43
CA LEU A 159 -13.37 -6.40 -2.61
C LEU A 159 -13.00 -7.24 -1.38
N THR A 160 -12.06 -8.18 -1.53
CA THR A 160 -11.55 -8.96 -0.41
C THR A 160 -10.85 -8.07 0.62
N PHE A 161 -9.99 -7.16 0.17
CA PHE A 161 -9.33 -6.22 1.07
C PHE A 161 -10.34 -5.27 1.76
N LYS A 162 -11.34 -4.78 1.02
CA LYS A 162 -12.43 -3.96 1.56
C LYS A 162 -13.13 -4.70 2.70
N SER A 163 -13.49 -5.98 2.49
CA SER A 163 -14.10 -6.82 3.51
C SER A 163 -13.23 -6.97 4.77
N TRP A 164 -11.91 -7.20 4.61
CA TRP A 164 -10.98 -7.28 5.74
C TRP A 164 -10.89 -5.97 6.52
N PHE A 165 -10.86 -4.85 5.81
CA PHE A 165 -10.81 -3.52 6.42
C PHE A 165 -12.10 -3.21 7.19
N GLU A 166 -13.27 -3.52 6.64
CA GLU A 166 -14.57 -3.33 7.28
C GLU A 166 -14.72 -4.24 8.51
N GLU A 167 -14.32 -5.50 8.41
CA GLU A 167 -14.32 -6.45 9.54
C GLU A 167 -13.42 -5.97 10.68
N ALA A 168 -12.21 -5.49 10.37
CA ALA A 168 -11.30 -4.93 11.35
C ALA A 168 -11.90 -3.71 12.06
N ASN A 169 -12.51 -2.79 11.30
CA ASN A 169 -13.19 -1.62 11.86
C ASN A 169 -14.37 -2.01 12.77
N LYS A 170 -15.17 -2.97 12.35
CA LYS A 170 -16.29 -3.49 13.16
C LYS A 170 -15.80 -4.08 14.48
N LYS A 171 -14.74 -4.91 14.45
CA LYS A 171 -14.14 -5.50 15.66
C LYS A 171 -13.55 -4.45 16.60
N LEU A 172 -13.00 -3.37 16.05
CA LEU A 172 -12.38 -2.27 16.82
C LEU A 172 -13.39 -1.19 17.24
N GLY A 173 -14.64 -1.26 16.82
CA GLY A 173 -15.64 -0.23 17.07
C GLY A 173 -15.30 1.11 16.41
N LYS A 174 -14.59 1.10 15.28
CA LYS A 174 -14.15 2.31 14.58
C LYS A 174 -14.99 2.58 13.33
N LYS A 175 -15.04 3.87 12.97
CA LYS A 175 -15.68 4.35 11.74
C LYS A 175 -14.60 4.94 10.85
N GLN A 176 -14.03 4.12 9.98
CA GLN A 176 -12.99 4.50 9.01
C GLN A 176 -13.45 4.09 7.61
N TYR A 177 -12.95 4.77 6.60
CA TYR A 177 -13.37 4.59 5.22
C TYR A 177 -12.19 4.30 4.32
N LEU A 178 -12.39 3.41 3.32
CA LEU A 178 -11.49 3.32 2.18
C LEU A 178 -11.79 4.45 1.20
N VAL A 179 -10.72 5.04 0.66
CA VAL A 179 -10.79 6.03 -0.41
C VAL A 179 -10.09 5.43 -1.62
N PRO A 180 -10.83 4.74 -2.50
CA PRO A 180 -10.26 4.14 -3.69
C PRO A 180 -9.96 5.20 -4.75
N TYR A 181 -8.80 5.06 -5.39
CA TYR A 181 -8.42 5.84 -6.56
C TYR A 181 -8.66 5.01 -7.81
N PHE A 182 -9.40 5.59 -8.77
CA PHE A 182 -9.66 4.99 -10.07
C PHE A 182 -9.16 5.87 -11.20
N MET A 183 -8.76 5.23 -12.29
CA MET A 183 -8.24 5.86 -13.50
C MET A 183 -9.17 5.53 -14.67
N SER A 184 -9.69 6.54 -15.31
CA SER A 184 -10.43 6.41 -16.58
C SER A 184 -9.49 6.49 -17.78
N SER A 185 -9.92 5.92 -18.90
CA SER A 185 -9.26 6.11 -20.20
C SER A 185 -7.80 5.66 -20.25
N HIS A 186 -7.43 4.62 -19.51
CA HIS A 186 -6.12 3.98 -19.68
C HIS A 186 -5.96 3.49 -21.13
N PRO A 187 -4.79 3.61 -21.77
CA PRO A 187 -4.55 3.05 -23.09
C PRO A 187 -5.00 1.60 -23.21
N GLY A 188 -5.83 1.31 -24.19
CA GLY A 188 -6.48 0.00 -24.37
C GLY A 188 -7.80 -0.19 -23.63
N CYS A 189 -8.26 0.78 -22.81
CA CYS A 189 -9.60 0.79 -22.23
C CYS A 189 -10.63 1.05 -23.34
N ALA A 190 -11.67 0.20 -23.43
CA ALA A 190 -12.79 0.37 -24.32
C ALA A 190 -14.01 0.94 -23.58
N LEU A 191 -15.09 1.24 -24.30
CA LEU A 191 -16.30 1.77 -23.73
C LEU A 191 -16.92 0.81 -22.70
N GLU A 192 -16.90 -0.47 -22.97
CA GLU A 192 -17.44 -1.53 -22.10
C GLU A 192 -16.72 -1.55 -20.74
N ASP A 193 -15.39 -1.34 -20.74
CA ASP A 193 -14.62 -1.25 -19.49
C ASP A 193 -15.00 -0.01 -18.67
N ALA A 194 -15.25 1.11 -19.36
CA ALA A 194 -15.67 2.35 -18.70
C ALA A 194 -17.08 2.21 -18.09
N ILE A 195 -17.98 1.50 -18.79
CA ILE A 195 -19.32 1.18 -18.29
C ILE A 195 -19.20 0.27 -17.05
N GLU A 196 -18.40 -0.80 -17.12
CA GLU A 196 -18.16 -1.69 -15.96
C GLU A 196 -17.65 -0.91 -14.74
N LEU A 197 -16.73 0.02 -14.94
CA LEU A 197 -16.24 0.88 -13.86
C LEU A 197 -17.34 1.78 -13.30
N ALA A 198 -18.16 2.40 -14.16
CA ALA A 198 -19.26 3.28 -13.74
C ALA A 198 -20.33 2.51 -12.94
N GLU A 199 -20.69 1.31 -13.40
CA GLU A 199 -21.62 0.44 -12.70
C GLU A 199 -21.07 0.00 -11.34
N PHE A 200 -19.81 -0.38 -11.29
CA PHE A 200 -19.13 -0.72 -10.02
C PHE A 200 -19.18 0.44 -9.02
N LEU A 201 -18.89 1.67 -9.47
CA LEU A 201 -18.91 2.87 -8.61
C LEU A 201 -20.32 3.23 -8.11
N ARG A 202 -21.35 2.90 -8.88
CA ARG A 202 -22.73 3.07 -8.44
C ARG A 202 -23.12 2.06 -7.35
N ASP A 203 -22.65 0.82 -7.46
CA ASP A 203 -23.12 -0.31 -6.67
C ASP A 203 -22.31 -0.51 -5.36
N HIS A 204 -21.15 0.13 -5.23
CA HIS A 204 -20.21 -0.06 -4.12
C HIS A 204 -19.74 1.23 -3.43
#